data_baac1498dcb91c25b67f65bc10ee9b6b
#
_entry.id   baac1498dcb91c25b67f65bc10ee9b6b
#
_cell.length_a   1.000
_cell.length_b   1.000
_cell.length_c   1.000
_cell.angle_alpha   90.00
_cell.angle_beta   90.00
_cell.angle_gamma   90.00
#
_symmetry.space_group_name_H-M   'P 1'
#
loop_
_entity.id
_entity.type
_entity.pdbx_description
1 polymer ?
#
loop_
_entity_poly.entity_id
_entity_poly.type
_entity_poly.pdbx_seq_one_letter_code
_entity_poly.pdbx_strand_id
1 'polypeptide(L)'
;MALIKCPECGKEISDNAKTCPNCGRALKPSAAVPVLLGISCLIAVLVIAFFLPSYLNPESYEQATEFHTPYLIALIIAVVSLVSAILGFVNIKVKQKGLAFASIACSIICFALLAYGFSITSEFFLLTPFILGAAVLALIASCLSLKTL
;
A
#
# COMPACT_ATOMS: atom_id res chain seq x y z
N MET A 1 -2.58 -29.50 -20.62
CA MET A 1 -1.82 -28.77 -19.63
C MET A 1 -0.59 -28.25 -20.34
N ALA A 2 -0.39 -26.94 -20.36
CA ALA A 2 0.75 -26.34 -21.00
C ALA A 2 1.99 -26.46 -20.09
N LEU A 3 3.15 -26.74 -20.68
CA LEU A 3 4.42 -26.74 -19.99
C LEU A 3 5.12 -25.41 -20.27
N ILE A 4 5.63 -24.77 -19.22
CA ILE A 4 6.42 -23.55 -19.29
C ILE A 4 7.83 -23.81 -18.76
N LYS A 5 8.83 -23.08 -19.27
CA LYS A 5 10.19 -23.16 -18.74
C LYS A 5 10.34 -22.26 -17.51
N CYS A 6 10.89 -22.82 -16.44
CA CYS A 6 11.20 -22.03 -15.25
C CYS A 6 12.25 -20.96 -15.60
N PRO A 7 12.02 -19.68 -15.27
CA PRO A 7 12.94 -18.60 -15.62
C PRO A 7 14.28 -18.63 -14.86
N GLU A 8 14.41 -19.45 -13.82
CA GLU A 8 15.65 -19.59 -13.06
C GLU A 8 16.43 -20.86 -13.39
N CYS A 9 15.76 -22.02 -13.34
CA CYS A 9 16.44 -23.29 -13.52
C CYS A 9 16.26 -23.89 -14.92
N GLY A 10 15.47 -23.26 -15.83
CA GLY A 10 15.23 -23.66 -17.20
C GLY A 10 14.42 -24.96 -17.38
N LYS A 11 14.08 -25.68 -16.30
CA LYS A 11 13.33 -26.94 -16.38
C LYS A 11 11.87 -26.70 -16.74
N GLU A 12 11.30 -27.66 -17.47
CA GLU A 12 9.88 -27.64 -17.83
C GLU A 12 9.01 -27.95 -16.61
N ILE A 13 8.02 -27.11 -16.40
CA ILE A 13 7.09 -27.16 -15.27
C ILE A 13 5.67 -26.84 -15.76
N SER A 14 4.66 -27.32 -15.02
CA SER A 14 3.26 -27.00 -15.33
C SER A 14 3.02 -25.49 -15.20
N ASP A 15 2.26 -24.92 -16.13
CA ASP A 15 1.79 -23.52 -16.11
C ASP A 15 0.92 -23.20 -14.88
N ASN A 16 0.32 -24.22 -14.27
CA ASN A 16 -0.47 -24.11 -13.05
C ASN A 16 0.34 -24.20 -11.74
N ALA A 17 1.63 -24.53 -11.82
CA ALA A 17 2.46 -24.62 -10.64
C ALA A 17 2.60 -23.27 -9.92
N LYS A 18 2.35 -23.26 -8.60
CA LYS A 18 2.56 -22.07 -7.75
C LYS A 18 4.03 -21.81 -7.48
N THR A 19 4.79 -22.88 -7.35
CA THR A 19 6.24 -22.89 -7.09
C THR A 19 6.92 -23.90 -8.00
N CYS A 20 8.15 -23.61 -8.40
CA CYS A 20 8.96 -24.56 -9.16
C CYS A 20 9.38 -25.73 -8.27
N PRO A 21 9.06 -26.98 -8.61
CA PRO A 21 9.43 -28.13 -7.79
C PRO A 21 10.95 -28.40 -7.76
N ASN A 22 11.71 -27.82 -8.69
CA ASN A 22 13.15 -28.04 -8.81
C ASN A 22 13.99 -27.01 -8.08
N CYS A 23 13.61 -25.71 -8.10
CA CYS A 23 14.39 -24.63 -7.49
C CYS A 23 13.64 -23.85 -6.41
N GLY A 24 12.36 -24.19 -6.16
CA GLY A 24 11.55 -23.54 -5.12
C GLY A 24 11.07 -22.12 -5.45
N ARG A 25 11.39 -21.58 -6.65
CA ARG A 25 10.95 -20.23 -7.03
C ARG A 25 9.43 -20.15 -7.09
N ALA A 26 8.88 -19.10 -6.49
CA ALA A 26 7.46 -18.78 -6.63
C ALA A 26 7.17 -18.27 -8.06
N LEU A 27 6.22 -18.90 -8.75
CA LEU A 27 5.85 -18.59 -10.14
C LEU A 27 4.62 -17.70 -10.22
N LYS A 28 3.79 -17.74 -9.19
CA LYS A 28 2.57 -16.93 -9.11
C LYS A 28 2.62 -16.08 -7.83
N PRO A 29 2.12 -14.83 -7.87
CA PRO A 29 2.02 -14.02 -6.66
C PRO A 29 1.16 -14.74 -5.61
N SER A 30 1.53 -14.60 -4.35
CA SER A 30 0.73 -15.12 -3.25
C SER A 30 -0.67 -14.51 -3.30
N ALA A 31 -1.71 -15.31 -3.05
CA ALA A 31 -3.08 -14.81 -2.93
C ALA A 31 -3.23 -13.76 -1.82
N ALA A 32 -2.29 -13.72 -0.87
CA ALA A 32 -2.26 -12.70 0.18
C ALA A 32 -1.99 -11.28 -0.37
N VAL A 33 -1.23 -11.14 -1.47
CA VAL A 33 -0.86 -9.82 -2.02
C VAL A 33 -2.09 -8.99 -2.42
N PRO A 34 -3.01 -9.47 -3.28
CA PRO A 34 -4.19 -8.70 -3.64
C PRO A 34 -5.12 -8.44 -2.45
N VAL A 35 -5.21 -9.36 -1.49
CA VAL A 35 -6.03 -9.19 -0.28
C VAL A 35 -5.46 -8.05 0.58
N LEU A 36 -4.15 -8.04 0.85
CA LEU A 36 -3.50 -7.01 1.65
C LEU A 36 -3.64 -5.63 0.99
N LEU A 37 -3.46 -5.54 -0.33
CA LEU A 37 -3.65 -4.31 -1.09
C LEU A 37 -5.11 -3.85 -1.04
N GLY A 38 -6.08 -4.76 -1.14
CA GLY A 38 -7.50 -4.46 -1.03
C GLY A 38 -7.88 -3.88 0.34
N ILE A 39 -7.37 -4.47 1.42
CA ILE A 39 -7.60 -3.96 2.79
C ILE A 39 -6.96 -2.58 2.95
N SER A 40 -5.72 -2.39 2.48
CA SER A 40 -5.05 -1.09 2.52
C SER A 40 -5.83 -0.01 1.76
N CYS A 41 -6.34 -0.32 0.56
CA CYS A 41 -7.16 0.58 -0.24
C CYS A 41 -8.46 0.95 0.48
N LEU A 42 -9.14 -0.03 1.08
CA LEU A 42 -10.38 0.19 1.82
C LEU A 42 -10.18 1.11 3.02
N ILE A 43 -9.13 0.89 3.79
CA ILE A 43 -8.78 1.77 4.93
C ILE A 43 -8.50 3.20 4.44
N ALA A 44 -7.74 3.37 3.36
CA ALA A 44 -7.43 4.69 2.81
C ALA A 44 -8.70 5.43 2.37
N VAL A 45 -9.63 4.74 1.70
CA VAL A 45 -10.92 5.32 1.28
C VAL A 45 -11.76 5.71 2.48
N LEU A 46 -11.83 4.91 3.54
CA LEU A 46 -12.56 5.23 4.75
C LEU A 46 -11.98 6.46 5.46
N VAL A 47 -10.65 6.58 5.51
CA VAL A 47 -9.98 7.76 6.08
C VAL A 47 -10.34 9.00 5.27
N ILE A 48 -10.26 8.94 3.94
CA ILE A 48 -10.64 10.08 3.08
C ILE A 48 -12.11 10.45 3.29
N ALA A 49 -13.02 9.47 3.28
CA ALA A 49 -14.45 9.70 3.44
C ALA A 49 -14.80 10.34 4.80
N PHE A 50 -14.03 10.03 5.84
CA PHE A 50 -14.23 10.60 7.18
C PHE A 50 -13.68 12.03 7.30
N PHE A 51 -12.47 12.27 6.76
CA PHE A 51 -11.80 13.57 6.95
C PHE A 51 -12.15 14.62 5.90
N LEU A 52 -12.49 14.21 4.67
CA LEU A 52 -12.78 15.15 3.60
C LEU A 52 -14.00 16.05 3.90
N PRO A 53 -15.14 15.55 4.42
CA PRO A 53 -16.26 16.40 4.79
C PRO A 53 -15.92 17.42 5.89
N SER A 54 -15.14 16.98 6.89
CA SER A 54 -14.69 17.86 7.98
C SER A 54 -13.76 18.97 7.49
N TYR A 55 -12.94 18.68 6.48
CA TYR A 55 -12.05 19.65 5.86
C TYR A 55 -12.80 20.65 4.97
N LEU A 56 -13.86 20.20 4.28
CA LEU A 56 -14.63 21.03 3.34
C LEU A 56 -15.71 21.89 4.02
N ASN A 57 -15.99 21.66 5.30
CA ASN A 57 -17.04 22.39 6.00
C ASN A 57 -16.52 23.78 6.44
N PRO A 58 -17.09 24.89 5.91
CA PRO A 58 -16.62 26.24 6.20
C PRO A 58 -16.80 26.67 7.66
N GLU A 59 -17.77 26.10 8.39
CA GLU A 59 -17.99 26.44 9.81
C GLU A 59 -16.88 25.90 10.72
N SER A 60 -16.21 24.84 10.33
CA SER A 60 -15.03 24.32 11.05
C SER A 60 -13.78 25.17 10.82
N TYR A 61 -13.80 26.05 9.79
CA TYR A 61 -12.65 26.88 9.39
C TYR A 61 -12.38 28.03 10.38
N GLU A 62 -13.41 28.61 10.97
CA GLU A 62 -13.25 29.78 11.85
C GLU A 62 -12.76 29.44 13.27
N GLN A 63 -13.04 28.21 13.73
CA GLN A 63 -12.62 27.76 15.08
C GLN A 63 -11.28 27.01 15.13
N ALA A 64 -10.67 26.73 13.99
CA ALA A 64 -9.65 25.69 13.91
C ALA A 64 -8.39 26.05 13.10
N THR A 65 -7.82 27.22 13.29
CA THR A 65 -6.48 27.51 12.69
C THR A 65 -5.39 26.55 13.21
N GLU A 66 -5.54 26.00 14.40
CA GLU A 66 -4.63 24.97 14.96
C GLU A 66 -4.92 23.55 14.45
N PHE A 67 -6.16 23.23 14.06
CA PHE A 67 -6.57 21.87 13.68
C PHE A 67 -6.44 21.56 12.18
N HIS A 68 -6.23 22.56 11.30
CA HIS A 68 -6.16 22.34 9.84
C HIS A 68 -4.94 21.52 9.40
N THR A 69 -3.79 21.78 9.98
CA THR A 69 -2.55 21.08 9.62
C THR A 69 -2.64 19.56 9.79
N PRO A 70 -3.13 19.01 10.91
CA PRO A 70 -3.25 17.56 11.08
C PRO A 70 -4.24 16.91 10.09
N TYR A 71 -5.39 17.53 9.81
CA TYR A 71 -6.35 16.98 8.84
C TYR A 71 -5.78 16.94 7.42
N LEU A 72 -5.06 17.99 7.04
CA LEU A 72 -4.40 18.08 5.72
C LEU A 72 -3.33 17.00 5.58
N ILE A 73 -2.52 16.80 6.61
CA ILE A 73 -1.51 15.73 6.62
C ILE A 73 -2.18 14.35 6.53
N ALA A 74 -3.25 14.10 7.26
CA ALA A 74 -3.98 12.84 7.21
C ALA A 74 -4.54 12.55 5.80
N LEU A 75 -5.11 13.56 5.13
CA LEU A 75 -5.60 13.44 3.76
C LEU A 75 -4.46 13.14 2.77
N ILE A 76 -3.33 13.84 2.89
CA ILE A 76 -2.15 13.59 2.03
C ILE A 76 -1.67 12.15 2.21
N ILE A 77 -1.54 11.67 3.45
CA ILE A 77 -1.12 10.29 3.74
C ILE A 77 -2.11 9.29 3.16
N ALA A 78 -3.42 9.53 3.29
CA ALA A 78 -4.44 8.64 2.75
C ALA A 78 -4.39 8.57 1.21
N VAL A 79 -4.18 9.70 0.53
CA VAL A 79 -4.02 9.74 -0.93
C VAL A 79 -2.75 9.00 -1.37
N VAL A 80 -1.61 9.23 -0.71
CA VAL A 80 -0.35 8.54 -1.04
C VAL A 80 -0.47 7.04 -0.79
N SER A 81 -1.15 6.62 0.28
CA SER A 81 -1.44 5.21 0.57
C SER A 81 -2.32 4.57 -0.52
N LEU A 82 -3.33 5.29 -1.00
CA LEU A 82 -4.20 4.84 -2.09
C LEU A 82 -3.40 4.65 -3.39
N VAL A 83 -2.55 5.61 -3.74
CA VAL A 83 -1.66 5.53 -4.90
C VAL A 83 -0.72 4.32 -4.78
N SER A 84 -0.14 4.10 -3.61
CA SER A 84 0.72 2.93 -3.35
C SER A 84 -0.03 1.61 -3.58
N ALA A 85 -1.27 1.50 -3.10
CA ALA A 85 -2.10 0.31 -3.30
C ALA A 85 -2.43 0.08 -4.78
N ILE A 86 -2.78 1.14 -5.53
CA ILE A 86 -3.07 1.06 -6.96
C ILE A 86 -1.82 0.60 -7.74
N LEU A 87 -0.65 1.17 -7.46
CA LEU A 87 0.61 0.75 -8.07
C LEU A 87 0.91 -0.73 -7.78
N GLY A 88 0.63 -1.19 -6.55
CA GLY A 88 0.74 -2.59 -6.18
C GLY A 88 -0.18 -3.50 -7.00
N PHE A 89 -1.45 -3.12 -7.20
CA PHE A 89 -2.39 -3.87 -8.05
C PHE A 89 -1.95 -3.92 -9.52
N VAL A 90 -1.49 -2.79 -10.05
CA VAL A 90 -0.97 -2.72 -11.44
C VAL A 90 0.25 -3.62 -11.58
N ASN A 91 1.14 -3.63 -10.59
CA ASN A 91 2.35 -4.45 -10.62
C ASN A 91 2.06 -5.96 -10.66
N ILE A 92 0.96 -6.43 -10.05
CA ILE A 92 0.53 -7.83 -10.12
C ILE A 92 0.31 -8.26 -11.58
N LYS A 93 -0.23 -7.36 -12.43
CA LYS A 93 -0.50 -7.65 -13.85
C LYS A 93 0.73 -7.45 -14.74
N VAL A 94 1.43 -6.34 -14.55
CA VAL A 94 2.51 -5.89 -15.46
C VAL A 94 3.86 -6.53 -15.09
N LYS A 95 4.04 -6.95 -13.84
CA LYS A 95 5.27 -7.59 -13.33
C LYS A 95 6.54 -6.78 -13.60
N GLN A 96 6.50 -5.48 -13.40
CA GLN A 96 7.65 -4.59 -13.57
C GLN A 96 8.29 -4.28 -12.22
N LYS A 97 9.61 -4.51 -12.11
CA LYS A 97 10.38 -4.19 -10.89
C LYS A 97 10.26 -2.71 -10.49
N GLY A 98 10.22 -1.80 -11.48
CA GLY A 98 10.07 -0.37 -11.24
C GLY A 98 8.78 0.00 -10.49
N LEU A 99 7.65 -0.62 -10.82
CA LEU A 99 6.37 -0.38 -10.13
C LEU A 99 6.39 -0.89 -8.68
N ALA A 100 7.06 -2.02 -8.42
CA ALA A 100 7.23 -2.52 -7.07
C ALA A 100 8.08 -1.57 -6.21
N PHE A 101 9.18 -1.05 -6.76
CA PHE A 101 10.00 -0.05 -6.06
C PHE A 101 9.24 1.26 -5.83
N ALA A 102 8.44 1.72 -6.80
CA ALA A 102 7.61 2.91 -6.65
C ALA A 102 6.59 2.75 -5.51
N SER A 103 5.92 1.60 -5.40
CA SER A 103 4.95 1.35 -4.32
C SER A 103 5.64 1.29 -2.94
N ILE A 104 6.85 0.74 -2.85
CA ILE A 104 7.65 0.73 -1.61
C ILE A 104 8.06 2.16 -1.24
N ALA A 105 8.53 2.95 -2.19
CA ALA A 105 8.91 4.34 -1.95
C ALA A 105 7.72 5.17 -1.45
N CYS A 106 6.53 5.03 -2.04
CA CYS A 106 5.31 5.66 -1.55
C CYS A 106 4.98 5.25 -0.10
N SER A 107 5.14 3.97 0.25
CA SER A 107 4.90 3.50 1.61
C SER A 107 5.89 4.09 2.61
N ILE A 108 7.16 4.24 2.25
CA ILE A 108 8.18 4.89 3.09
C ILE A 108 7.85 6.38 3.30
N ILE A 109 7.39 7.07 2.25
CA ILE A 109 6.94 8.47 2.36
C ILE A 109 5.76 8.57 3.33
N CYS A 110 4.79 7.64 3.27
CA CYS A 110 3.69 7.59 4.24
C CYS A 110 4.20 7.49 5.68
N PHE A 111 5.19 6.63 5.95
CA PHE A 111 5.78 6.51 7.28
C PHE A 111 6.46 7.79 7.75
N ALA A 112 7.21 8.47 6.87
CA ALA A 112 7.86 9.73 7.20
C ALA A 112 6.83 10.84 7.52
N LEU A 113 5.75 10.93 6.74
CA LEU A 113 4.66 11.88 6.99
C LEU A 113 3.91 11.57 8.28
N LEU A 114 3.71 10.30 8.63
CA LEU A 114 3.10 9.90 9.90
C LEU A 114 3.97 10.31 11.09
N ALA A 115 5.28 10.07 11.02
CA ALA A 115 6.22 10.49 12.07
C ALA A 115 6.23 12.01 12.24
N TYR A 116 6.18 12.75 11.14
CA TYR A 116 6.07 14.21 11.15
C TYR A 116 4.76 14.69 11.78
N GLY A 117 3.63 14.12 11.37
CA GLY A 117 2.31 14.45 11.94
C GLY A 117 2.24 14.20 13.45
N PHE A 118 2.82 13.09 13.91
CA PHE A 118 2.89 12.74 15.33
C PHE A 118 3.75 13.74 16.13
N SER A 119 4.79 14.33 15.53
CA SER A 119 5.64 15.31 16.21
C SER A 119 4.97 16.68 16.41
N ILE A 120 3.93 16.98 15.60
CA ILE A 120 3.26 18.29 15.64
C ILE A 120 2.06 18.29 16.59
N THR A 121 1.29 17.20 16.66
CA THR A 121 0.06 17.15 17.45
C THR A 121 -0.14 15.82 18.17
N SER A 122 -0.42 15.88 19.48
CA SER A 122 -0.79 14.71 20.28
C SER A 122 -2.19 14.14 19.93
N GLU A 123 -3.03 14.94 19.28
CA GLU A 123 -4.38 14.54 18.83
C GLU A 123 -4.36 13.45 17.74
N PHE A 124 -3.24 13.29 17.03
CA PHE A 124 -3.05 12.25 16.01
C PHE A 124 -3.07 10.82 16.59
N PHE A 125 -3.02 10.67 17.92
CA PHE A 125 -2.86 9.37 18.59
C PHE A 125 -3.96 8.36 18.26
N LEU A 126 -5.22 8.80 18.13
CA LEU A 126 -6.38 7.92 17.88
C LEU A 126 -6.43 7.35 16.46
N LEU A 127 -5.87 8.05 15.47
CA LEU A 127 -5.96 7.68 14.05
C LEU A 127 -4.68 7.06 13.50
N THR A 128 -3.56 7.27 14.18
CA THR A 128 -2.27 6.70 13.79
C THR A 128 -2.31 5.18 13.60
N PRO A 129 -2.98 4.36 14.43
CA PRO A 129 -2.96 2.90 14.26
C PRO A 129 -3.64 2.46 12.95
N PHE A 130 -4.69 3.14 12.50
CA PHE A 130 -5.40 2.80 11.25
C PHE A 130 -4.58 3.16 10.02
N ILE A 131 -4.01 4.37 10.00
CA ILE A 131 -3.19 4.86 8.89
C ILE A 131 -1.87 4.08 8.84
N LEU A 132 -1.25 3.82 10.00
CA LEU A 132 -0.06 2.98 10.11
C LEU A 132 -0.34 1.56 9.60
N GLY A 133 -1.47 0.98 9.99
CA GLY A 133 -1.90 -0.33 9.53
C GLY A 133 -2.00 -0.41 8.01
N ALA A 134 -2.62 0.58 7.36
CA ALA A 134 -2.73 0.63 5.90
C ALA A 134 -1.36 0.71 5.22
N ALA A 135 -0.46 1.56 5.72
CA ALA A 135 0.88 1.72 5.17
C ALA A 135 1.73 0.45 5.34
N VAL A 136 1.66 -0.21 6.50
CA VAL A 136 2.33 -1.50 6.76
C VAL A 136 1.82 -2.59 5.82
N LEU A 137 0.50 -2.71 5.64
CA LEU A 137 -0.10 -3.70 4.75
C LEU A 137 0.32 -3.48 3.30
N ALA A 138 0.36 -2.23 2.83
CA ALA A 138 0.82 -1.87 1.50
C ALA A 138 2.31 -2.21 1.31
N LEU A 139 3.15 -1.93 2.32
CA LEU A 139 4.58 -2.26 2.29
C LEU A 139 4.82 -3.76 2.24
N ILE A 140 4.15 -4.54 3.09
CA ILE A 140 4.26 -6.01 3.10
C ILE A 140 3.83 -6.58 1.75
N ALA A 141 2.69 -6.12 1.20
CA ALA A 141 2.21 -6.57 -0.09
C ALA A 141 3.20 -6.28 -1.22
N SER A 142 3.81 -5.08 -1.21
CA SER A 142 4.81 -4.68 -2.20
C SER A 142 6.09 -5.51 -2.10
N CYS A 143 6.57 -5.79 -0.88
CA CYS A 143 7.73 -6.67 -0.65
C CYS A 143 7.45 -8.12 -1.07
N LEU A 144 6.23 -8.63 -0.83
CA LEU A 144 5.83 -9.96 -1.28
C LEU A 144 5.75 -10.04 -2.81
N SER A 145 5.31 -8.97 -3.47
CA SER A 145 5.25 -8.92 -4.93
C SER A 145 6.63 -8.96 -5.58
N LEU A 146 7.66 -8.40 -4.94
CA LEU A 146 9.05 -8.46 -5.42
C LEU A 146 9.60 -9.88 -5.49
N LYS A 147 9.18 -10.78 -4.60
CA LYS A 147 9.64 -12.20 -4.61
C LYS A 147 9.13 -12.98 -5.82
N THR A 148 8.12 -12.47 -6.51
CA THR A 148 7.49 -13.15 -7.65
C THR A 148 7.88 -12.53 -9.00
N LEU A 149 8.69 -11.46 -8.97
CA LEU A 149 9.30 -10.82 -10.14
C LEU A 149 10.65 -11.41 -10.48
#